data_76a1c182ec3f72aeec07c7a1f717cf70
#
_entry.id   76a1c182ec3f72aeec07c7a1f717cf70
#
_cell.length_a   1.000
_cell.length_b   1.000
_cell.length_c   1.000
_cell.angle_alpha   90.00
_cell.angle_beta   90.00
_cell.angle_gamma   90.00
#
_symmetry.space_group_name_H-M   'P 1'
#
loop_
_entity.id
_entity.type
_entity.pdbx_description
1 polymer ?
#
loop_
_entity_poly.entity_id
_entity_poly.type
_entity_poly.pdbx_seq_one_letter_code
_entity_poly.pdbx_strand_id
1 'polypeptide(L)'
;MSIITIARQFGAGGKTLGTLVADRLDYTLVDEEIVELIAKEANISPEWVDSVARETGSEKFIKRMLFKLGPFRRGYIDSAMETDPDYFDGNLYISLLYKILPQIASQDNVILIGRGGQYILAEYPNSYHFLMVADTEYRIRFMMDHYHLNRKQAHVVVDKQSKRRLHLYRYFARTDYDQPAHYHLVFNMRKVSMESAVQAVCQLAGGKASS
;
A
#
# COMPACT_ATOMS: atom_id res chain seq x y z
N MET A 1 5.58 -0.69 -19.11
CA MET A 1 4.54 -0.36 -18.15
C MET A 1 4.59 -1.41 -17.06
N SER A 2 4.66 -1.02 -15.81
CA SER A 2 4.83 -1.99 -14.71
C SER A 2 4.04 -1.57 -13.47
N ILE A 3 3.79 -2.55 -12.61
CA ILE A 3 3.16 -2.37 -11.32
C ILE A 3 4.20 -2.63 -10.23
N ILE A 4 4.32 -1.74 -9.30
CA ILE A 4 5.23 -1.90 -8.17
C ILE A 4 4.43 -2.06 -6.88
N THR A 5 4.73 -3.07 -6.10
CA THR A 5 4.18 -3.20 -4.75
C THR A 5 5.30 -3.09 -3.72
N ILE A 6 5.11 -2.28 -2.69
CA ILE A 6 6.08 -2.07 -1.62
C ILE A 6 5.46 -2.53 -0.29
N ALA A 7 5.80 -3.76 0.12
CA ALA A 7 5.53 -4.22 1.48
C ALA A 7 6.61 -3.64 2.42
N ARG A 8 6.25 -3.40 3.67
CA ARG A 8 7.21 -2.79 4.60
C ARG A 8 6.85 -3.10 6.06
N GLN A 9 7.88 -3.21 6.88
CA GLN A 9 7.75 -3.04 8.31
C GLN A 9 7.51 -1.56 8.61
N PHE A 10 6.58 -1.25 9.52
CA PHE A 10 6.23 0.14 9.82
C PHE A 10 7.45 0.90 10.39
N GLY A 11 7.73 2.07 9.85
CA GLY A 11 8.94 2.84 10.18
C GLY A 11 10.18 2.47 9.36
N ALA A 12 10.08 1.56 8.37
CA ALA A 12 11.19 1.25 7.47
C ALA A 12 11.28 2.18 6.23
N GLY A 13 10.43 3.22 6.14
CA GLY A 13 10.52 4.21 5.05
C GLY A 13 9.77 3.87 3.76
N GLY A 14 8.79 2.95 3.80
CA GLY A 14 8.11 2.48 2.59
C GLY A 14 7.36 3.57 1.81
N LYS A 15 6.70 4.52 2.50
CA LYS A 15 6.05 5.67 1.84
C LYS A 15 7.09 6.58 1.19
N THR A 16 8.19 6.85 1.88
CA THR A 16 9.30 7.65 1.33
C THR A 16 9.89 7.02 0.08
N LEU A 17 10.17 5.70 0.11
CA LEU A 17 10.63 4.97 -1.08
C LEU A 17 9.62 5.09 -2.22
N GLY A 18 8.34 4.82 -1.94
CA GLY A 18 7.28 4.88 -2.94
C GLY A 18 7.14 6.26 -3.58
N THR A 19 7.19 7.34 -2.79
CA THR A 19 7.14 8.72 -3.31
C THR A 19 8.34 9.00 -4.23
N LEU A 20 9.57 8.71 -3.79
CA LEU A 20 10.77 8.97 -4.58
C LEU A 20 10.83 8.15 -5.87
N VAL A 21 10.35 6.91 -5.85
CA VAL A 21 10.25 6.07 -7.06
C VAL A 21 9.14 6.59 -7.99
N ALA A 22 7.99 7.01 -7.44
CA ALA A 22 6.90 7.59 -8.21
C ALA A 22 7.34 8.84 -8.97
N ASP A 23 8.03 9.76 -8.29
CA ASP A 23 8.58 10.98 -8.90
C ASP A 23 9.61 10.67 -10.00
N ARG A 24 10.45 9.63 -9.80
CA ARG A 24 11.50 9.28 -10.75
C ARG A 24 11.01 8.55 -11.99
N LEU A 25 9.97 7.71 -11.86
CA LEU A 25 9.40 6.92 -12.94
C LEU A 25 8.15 7.55 -13.57
N ASP A 26 7.66 8.67 -13.06
CA ASP A 26 6.36 9.26 -13.41
C ASP A 26 5.20 8.26 -13.20
N TYR A 27 5.22 7.61 -12.02
CA TYR A 27 4.20 6.63 -11.61
C TYR A 27 3.23 7.21 -10.60
N THR A 28 2.00 6.70 -10.60
CA THR A 28 0.99 7.07 -9.59
C THR A 28 1.22 6.29 -8.31
N LEU A 29 1.44 7.00 -7.20
CA LEU A 29 1.51 6.40 -5.87
C LEU A 29 0.11 6.16 -5.30
N VAL A 30 -0.15 4.93 -4.88
CA VAL A 30 -1.37 4.52 -4.19
C VAL A 30 -1.00 3.94 -2.83
N ASP A 31 -1.21 4.69 -1.78
CA ASP A 31 -0.90 4.26 -0.41
C ASP A 31 -2.14 3.67 0.31
N GLU A 32 -1.97 3.32 1.58
CA GLU A 32 -3.03 2.73 2.39
C GLU A 32 -4.28 3.59 2.47
N GLU A 33 -4.11 4.89 2.61
CA GLU A 33 -5.21 5.83 2.80
C GLU A 33 -6.09 5.85 1.55
N ILE A 34 -5.50 5.88 0.36
CA ILE A 34 -6.23 5.87 -0.90
C ILE A 34 -7.03 4.56 -1.04
N VAL A 35 -6.44 3.40 -0.70
CA VAL A 35 -7.15 2.11 -0.76
C VAL A 35 -8.28 2.05 0.27
N GLU A 36 -8.06 2.57 1.48
CA GLU A 36 -9.13 2.68 2.49
C GLU A 36 -10.26 3.60 2.05
N LEU A 37 -9.91 4.72 1.43
CA LEU A 37 -10.86 5.65 0.86
C LEU A 37 -11.70 5.01 -0.22
N ILE A 38 -11.08 4.30 -1.16
CA ILE A 38 -11.79 3.58 -2.21
C ILE A 38 -12.70 2.50 -1.64
N ALA A 39 -12.24 1.75 -0.63
CA ALA A 39 -13.03 0.73 0.03
C ALA A 39 -14.25 1.30 0.78
N LYS A 40 -14.09 2.47 1.40
CA LYS A 40 -15.20 3.23 2.00
C LYS A 40 -16.15 3.80 0.94
N GLU A 41 -15.62 4.27 -0.18
CA GLU A 41 -16.35 4.93 -1.25
C GLU A 41 -17.25 4.01 -2.06
N ALA A 42 -17.02 2.72 -2.07
CA ALA A 42 -18.02 1.79 -2.59
C ALA A 42 -19.41 1.97 -1.89
N ASN A 43 -19.46 2.79 -0.84
CA ASN A 43 -20.65 3.02 -0.01
C ASN A 43 -21.02 4.51 0.27
N ILE A 44 -20.29 5.53 -0.24
CA ILE A 44 -20.44 6.93 0.21
C ILE A 44 -20.67 7.94 -0.93
N SER A 45 -21.14 9.16 -0.57
CA SER A 45 -21.61 10.19 -1.50
C SER A 45 -20.52 10.81 -2.43
N PRO A 46 -20.92 11.30 -3.63
CA PRO A 46 -20.00 11.92 -4.59
C PRO A 46 -19.22 13.13 -4.04
N GLU A 47 -19.81 13.89 -3.10
CA GLU A 47 -19.18 15.09 -2.54
C GLU A 47 -17.93 14.77 -1.70
N TRP A 48 -17.90 13.60 -1.05
CA TRP A 48 -16.78 13.17 -0.25
C TRP A 48 -15.59 12.70 -1.15
N VAL A 49 -15.87 12.03 -2.27
CA VAL A 49 -14.85 11.69 -3.30
C VAL A 49 -14.10 12.94 -3.74
N ASP A 50 -14.84 14.01 -4.00
CA ASP A 50 -14.26 15.28 -4.45
C ASP A 50 -13.41 15.96 -3.38
N SER A 51 -13.74 15.84 -2.09
CA SER A 51 -12.93 16.38 -1.00
C SER A 51 -11.60 15.66 -0.85
N VAL A 52 -11.62 14.33 -0.88
CA VAL A 52 -10.43 13.49 -0.74
C VAL A 52 -9.52 13.57 -1.96
N ALA A 53 -10.12 13.59 -3.16
CA ALA A 53 -9.37 13.75 -4.41
C ALA A 53 -8.58 15.06 -4.44
N ARG A 54 -9.15 16.14 -3.87
CA ARG A 54 -8.48 17.45 -3.72
C ARG A 54 -7.31 17.41 -2.73
N GLU A 55 -7.46 16.71 -1.61
CA GLU A 55 -6.43 16.61 -0.58
C GLU A 55 -5.23 15.74 -1.03
N THR A 56 -5.47 14.72 -1.84
CA THR A 56 -4.43 13.76 -2.26
C THR A 56 -3.73 14.12 -3.58
N GLY A 57 -4.20 15.15 -4.30
CA GLY A 57 -3.66 15.52 -5.62
C GLY A 57 -3.92 14.49 -6.74
N SER A 58 -4.60 13.40 -6.42
CA SER A 58 -4.85 12.25 -7.33
C SER A 58 -6.25 12.26 -7.95
N GLU A 59 -6.89 13.40 -8.05
CA GLU A 59 -8.31 13.55 -8.45
C GLU A 59 -8.68 12.81 -9.74
N LYS A 60 -7.87 12.97 -10.80
CA LYS A 60 -8.14 12.31 -12.10
C LYS A 60 -8.03 10.79 -12.00
N PHE A 61 -7.09 10.29 -11.22
CA PHE A 61 -6.87 8.86 -11.01
C PHE A 61 -8.05 8.24 -10.26
N ILE A 62 -8.44 8.84 -9.13
CA ILE A 62 -9.55 8.36 -8.30
C ILE A 62 -10.86 8.40 -9.08
N LYS A 63 -11.20 9.51 -9.75
CA LYS A 63 -12.41 9.62 -10.56
C LYS A 63 -12.47 8.58 -11.69
N ARG A 64 -11.35 8.33 -12.39
CA ARG A 64 -11.27 7.32 -13.46
C ARG A 64 -11.45 5.92 -12.92
N MET A 65 -10.91 5.64 -11.74
CA MET A 65 -11.01 4.34 -11.10
C MET A 65 -12.43 4.07 -10.57
N LEU A 66 -13.06 5.04 -9.90
CA LEU A 66 -14.45 4.94 -9.44
C LEU A 66 -15.42 4.74 -10.61
N PHE A 67 -15.19 5.41 -11.74
CA PHE A 67 -16.00 5.22 -12.94
C PHE A 67 -15.90 3.79 -13.50
N LYS A 68 -14.73 3.15 -13.43
CA LYS A 68 -14.52 1.75 -13.85
C LYS A 68 -15.10 0.73 -12.89
N LEU A 69 -15.15 1.02 -11.58
CA LEU A 69 -15.75 0.14 -10.57
C LEU A 69 -17.26 -0.06 -10.78
N GLY A 70 -17.91 0.87 -11.51
CA GLY A 70 -19.35 0.84 -11.74
C GLY A 70 -20.16 1.01 -10.44
N PRO A 71 -21.51 1.02 -10.51
CA PRO A 71 -22.32 1.05 -9.30
C PRO A 71 -22.20 -0.30 -8.59
N PHE A 72 -21.37 -0.35 -7.57
CA PHE A 72 -21.34 -1.48 -6.62
C PHE A 72 -22.76 -1.66 -6.05
N ARG A 73 -23.29 -2.88 -6.11
CA ARG A 73 -24.60 -3.19 -5.57
C ARG A 73 -24.62 -2.85 -4.08
N ARG A 74 -25.32 -1.77 -3.72
CA ARG A 74 -25.51 -1.24 -2.36
C ARG A 74 -25.78 -2.32 -1.30
N GLY A 75 -26.50 -3.40 -1.66
CA GLY A 75 -26.94 -4.39 -0.69
C GLY A 75 -25.86 -5.30 -0.08
N TYR A 76 -24.62 -5.28 -0.55
CA TYR A 76 -23.57 -6.17 -0.01
C TYR A 76 -22.73 -5.50 1.09
N ILE A 77 -22.71 -4.18 1.10
CA ILE A 77 -21.93 -3.38 2.05
C ILE A 77 -22.81 -2.88 3.20
N ASP A 78 -24.09 -2.58 2.94
CA ASP A 78 -25.05 -2.17 3.98
C ASP A 78 -25.21 -3.25 5.09
N SER A 79 -25.17 -4.54 4.71
CA SER A 79 -25.24 -5.63 5.70
C SER A 79 -23.98 -5.79 6.57
N ALA A 80 -22.85 -5.26 6.14
CA ALA A 80 -21.58 -5.36 6.87
C ALA A 80 -21.29 -4.12 7.75
N MET A 81 -21.98 -3.00 7.51
CA MET A 81 -21.80 -1.74 8.27
C MET A 81 -22.87 -1.51 9.36
N GLU A 82 -23.99 -2.22 9.35
CA GLU A 82 -25.01 -2.13 10.40
C GLU A 82 -24.62 -2.83 11.72
N THR A 83 -23.51 -3.57 11.72
CA THR A 83 -23.00 -4.21 12.92
C THR A 83 -21.76 -3.49 13.42
N ASP A 84 -21.92 -2.73 14.52
CA ASP A 84 -20.90 -2.14 15.38
C ASP A 84 -19.71 -1.45 14.66
N PRO A 85 -19.49 -0.13 14.82
CA PRO A 85 -18.36 0.59 14.21
C PRO A 85 -16.98 0.01 14.54
N ASP A 86 -16.86 -0.83 15.57
CA ASP A 86 -15.65 -1.54 15.98
C ASP A 86 -15.52 -2.96 15.36
N TYR A 87 -16.56 -3.47 14.69
CA TYR A 87 -16.52 -4.78 14.05
C TYR A 87 -16.09 -4.67 12.59
N PHE A 88 -14.80 -4.59 12.38
CA PHE A 88 -14.20 -4.67 11.06
C PHE A 88 -14.17 -6.13 10.57
N ASP A 89 -15.04 -6.49 9.62
CA ASP A 89 -14.97 -7.81 8.97
C ASP A 89 -13.74 -7.87 8.04
N GLY A 90 -12.67 -8.45 8.56
CA GLY A 90 -11.43 -8.61 7.83
C GLY A 90 -11.55 -9.43 6.55
N ASN A 91 -12.48 -10.40 6.49
CA ASN A 91 -12.70 -11.21 5.29
C ASN A 91 -13.36 -10.39 4.18
N LEU A 92 -14.34 -9.55 4.53
CA LEU A 92 -14.95 -8.62 3.59
C LEU A 92 -13.92 -7.62 3.05
N TYR A 93 -13.08 -7.07 3.93
CA TYR A 93 -12.01 -6.18 3.52
C TYR A 93 -11.02 -6.83 2.55
N ILE A 94 -10.58 -8.05 2.83
CA ILE A 94 -9.71 -8.81 1.92
C ILE A 94 -10.40 -9.09 0.58
N SER A 95 -11.68 -9.45 0.59
CA SER A 95 -12.46 -9.65 -0.62
C SER A 95 -12.53 -8.38 -1.48
N LEU A 96 -12.66 -7.21 -0.84
CA LEU A 96 -12.59 -5.91 -1.53
C LEU A 96 -11.20 -5.65 -2.12
N LEU A 97 -10.13 -5.93 -1.38
CA LEU A 97 -8.77 -5.76 -1.88
C LEU A 97 -8.51 -6.64 -3.12
N TYR A 98 -8.96 -7.89 -3.13
CA TYR A 98 -8.87 -8.78 -4.30
C TYR A 98 -9.62 -8.26 -5.53
N LYS A 99 -10.65 -7.46 -5.35
CA LYS A 99 -11.38 -6.81 -6.46
C LYS A 99 -10.75 -5.50 -6.89
N ILE A 100 -10.31 -4.68 -5.94
CA ILE A 100 -9.85 -3.30 -6.19
C ILE A 100 -8.40 -3.27 -6.69
N LEU A 101 -7.47 -4.03 -6.09
CA LEU A 101 -6.06 -3.93 -6.45
C LEU A 101 -5.76 -4.34 -7.90
N PRO A 102 -6.37 -5.38 -8.49
CA PRO A 102 -6.20 -5.67 -9.92
C PRO A 102 -6.73 -4.55 -10.84
N GLN A 103 -7.80 -3.86 -10.43
CA GLN A 103 -8.34 -2.74 -11.20
C GLN A 103 -7.44 -1.50 -11.12
N ILE A 104 -6.83 -1.25 -9.96
CA ILE A 104 -5.79 -0.22 -9.83
C ILE A 104 -4.60 -0.59 -10.71
N ALA A 105 -4.14 -1.84 -10.64
CA ALA A 105 -3.04 -2.34 -11.44
C ALA A 105 -3.27 -2.21 -12.95
N SER A 106 -4.52 -2.38 -13.42
CA SER A 106 -4.87 -2.23 -14.84
C SER A 106 -4.68 -0.80 -15.40
N GLN A 107 -4.37 0.18 -14.55
CA GLN A 107 -4.03 1.54 -15.01
C GLN A 107 -2.57 1.64 -15.45
N ASP A 108 -1.74 0.63 -15.20
CA ASP A 108 -0.29 0.65 -15.40
C ASP A 108 0.44 1.80 -14.67
N ASN A 109 1.74 1.69 -14.52
CA ASN A 109 2.57 2.72 -13.91
C ASN A 109 2.08 3.14 -12.51
N VAL A 110 1.76 2.14 -11.69
CA VAL A 110 1.23 2.34 -10.33
C VAL A 110 2.17 1.74 -9.29
N ILE A 111 2.34 2.45 -8.18
CA ILE A 111 3.04 1.99 -6.99
C ILE A 111 2.02 1.80 -5.87
N LEU A 112 1.90 0.57 -5.38
CA LEU A 112 1.00 0.21 -4.29
C LEU A 112 1.79 0.03 -2.98
N ILE A 113 1.37 0.70 -1.92
CA ILE A 113 2.01 0.58 -0.62
C ILE A 113 1.22 -0.35 0.30
N GLY A 114 1.72 -1.57 0.53
CA GLY A 114 1.16 -2.53 1.47
C GLY A 114 -0.11 -3.24 1.00
N ARG A 115 -1.05 -3.45 1.91
CA ARG A 115 -2.38 -4.08 1.69
C ARG A 115 -2.34 -5.48 1.05
N GLY A 116 -1.23 -6.20 1.22
CA GLY A 116 -1.07 -7.52 0.63
C GLY A 116 -0.93 -7.50 -0.90
N GLY A 117 -0.55 -6.35 -1.48
CA GLY A 117 -0.40 -6.21 -2.93
C GLY A 117 0.51 -7.28 -3.55
N GLN A 118 1.56 -7.71 -2.84
CA GLN A 118 2.46 -8.78 -3.26
C GLN A 118 1.78 -10.16 -3.36
N TYR A 119 0.67 -10.38 -2.66
CA TYR A 119 -0.09 -11.64 -2.76
C TYR A 119 -1.18 -11.55 -3.82
N ILE A 120 -1.91 -10.43 -3.82
CA ILE A 120 -3.04 -10.23 -4.74
C ILE A 120 -2.57 -10.12 -6.18
N LEU A 121 -1.39 -9.51 -6.39
CA LEU A 121 -0.81 -9.27 -7.70
C LEU A 121 0.39 -10.19 -8.00
N ALA A 122 0.54 -11.30 -7.27
CA ALA A 122 1.68 -12.21 -7.44
C ALA A 122 1.87 -12.68 -8.89
N GLU A 123 0.77 -13.02 -9.55
CA GLU A 123 0.74 -13.51 -10.94
C GLU A 123 0.35 -12.41 -11.94
N TYR A 124 0.28 -11.14 -11.49
CA TYR A 124 -0.09 -10.05 -12.38
C TYR A 124 1.08 -9.71 -13.33
N PRO A 125 0.86 -9.61 -14.65
CA PRO A 125 1.94 -9.35 -15.61
C PRO A 125 2.69 -8.06 -15.29
N ASN A 126 4.02 -8.09 -15.42
CA ASN A 126 4.90 -6.94 -15.19
C ASN A 126 4.77 -6.33 -13.77
N SER A 127 4.42 -7.15 -12.78
CA SER A 127 4.39 -6.73 -11.38
C SER A 127 5.75 -6.98 -10.71
N TYR A 128 6.19 -6.03 -9.90
CA TYR A 128 7.43 -6.09 -9.13
C TYR A 128 7.12 -5.88 -7.65
N HIS A 129 7.59 -6.80 -6.83
CA HIS A 129 7.29 -6.82 -5.39
C HIS A 129 8.55 -6.56 -4.59
N PHE A 130 8.50 -5.56 -3.72
CA PHE A 130 9.61 -5.17 -2.85
C PHE A 130 9.21 -5.24 -1.40
N LEU A 131 10.16 -5.61 -0.53
CA LEU A 131 9.97 -5.59 0.91
C LEU A 131 11.03 -4.72 1.58
N MET A 132 10.59 -3.82 2.46
CA MET A 132 11.49 -3.04 3.30
C MET A 132 11.44 -3.53 4.74
N VAL A 133 12.59 -3.91 5.26
CA VAL A 133 12.75 -4.36 6.65
C VAL A 133 13.79 -3.50 7.37
N ALA A 134 13.63 -3.36 8.68
CA ALA A 134 14.64 -2.78 9.55
C ALA A 134 14.44 -3.27 10.99
N ASP A 135 15.49 -3.24 11.80
CA ASP A 135 15.35 -3.49 13.24
C ASP A 135 14.47 -2.44 13.92
N THR A 136 13.95 -2.78 15.08
CA THR A 136 12.98 -1.93 15.79
C THR A 136 13.59 -0.58 16.17
N GLU A 137 14.87 -0.53 16.51
CA GLU A 137 15.55 0.71 16.90
C GLU A 137 15.66 1.68 15.71
N TYR A 138 16.01 1.17 14.53
CA TYR A 138 16.01 1.98 13.30
C TYR A 138 14.62 2.55 13.01
N ARG A 139 13.58 1.71 13.10
CA ARG A 139 12.20 2.12 12.81
C ARG A 139 11.69 3.18 13.79
N ILE A 140 12.03 3.06 15.08
CA ILE A 140 11.70 4.08 16.07
C ILE A 140 12.40 5.40 15.73
N ARG A 141 13.71 5.35 15.44
CA ARG A 141 14.48 6.55 15.09
C ARG A 141 13.92 7.21 13.83
N PHE A 142 13.63 6.44 12.80
CA PHE A 142 13.00 6.95 11.57
C PHE A 142 11.70 7.73 11.88
N MET A 143 10.86 7.21 12.79
CA MET A 143 9.63 7.90 13.19
C MET A 143 9.89 9.17 13.98
N MET A 144 10.93 9.21 14.80
CA MET A 144 11.33 10.42 15.51
C MET A 144 11.81 11.51 14.54
N ASP A 145 12.65 11.14 13.59
CA ASP A 145 13.30 12.08 12.68
C ASP A 145 12.32 12.65 11.63
N HIS A 146 11.40 11.83 11.11
CA HIS A 146 10.51 12.21 10.02
C HIS A 146 9.13 12.70 10.47
N TYR A 147 8.68 12.32 11.67
CA TYR A 147 7.35 12.67 12.17
C TYR A 147 7.39 13.47 13.48
N HIS A 148 8.57 13.92 13.91
CA HIS A 148 8.80 14.72 15.10
C HIS A 148 8.21 14.12 16.40
N LEU A 149 8.15 12.77 16.47
CA LEU A 149 7.68 12.06 17.65
C LEU A 149 8.80 11.96 18.67
N ASN A 150 8.46 11.99 19.96
CA ASN A 150 9.41 11.58 20.97
C ASN A 150 9.55 10.04 20.96
N ARG A 151 10.63 9.52 21.58
CA ARG A 151 10.96 8.09 21.56
C ARG A 151 9.81 7.20 22.08
N LYS A 152 9.12 7.62 23.14
CA LYS A 152 8.00 6.86 23.71
C LYS A 152 6.83 6.80 22.73
N GLN A 153 6.47 7.91 22.10
CA GLN A 153 5.43 7.96 21.07
C GLN A 153 5.81 7.11 19.86
N ALA A 154 7.03 7.25 19.35
CA ALA A 154 7.52 6.47 18.22
C ALA A 154 7.47 4.97 18.49
N HIS A 155 7.90 4.53 19.68
CA HIS A 155 7.83 3.12 20.08
C HIS A 155 6.38 2.59 20.07
N VAL A 156 5.46 3.32 20.70
CA VAL A 156 4.03 2.95 20.74
C VAL A 156 3.43 2.83 19.34
N VAL A 157 3.71 3.78 18.46
CA VAL A 157 3.21 3.78 17.09
C VAL A 157 3.80 2.61 16.29
N VAL A 158 5.11 2.38 16.36
CA VAL A 158 5.77 1.26 15.67
C VAL A 158 5.20 -0.09 16.13
N ASP A 159 4.99 -0.30 17.43
CA ASP A 159 4.41 -1.54 17.98
C ASP A 159 2.96 -1.73 17.50
N LYS A 160 2.11 -0.70 17.67
CA LYS A 160 0.70 -0.73 17.26
C LYS A 160 0.55 -1.04 15.77
N GLN A 161 1.28 -0.36 14.91
CA GLN A 161 1.20 -0.55 13.47
C GLN A 161 1.81 -1.90 13.02
N SER A 162 2.83 -2.39 13.71
CA SER A 162 3.35 -3.73 13.46
C SER A 162 2.30 -4.80 13.79
N LYS A 163 1.61 -4.70 14.92
CA LYS A 163 0.50 -5.60 15.29
C LYS A 163 -0.64 -5.53 14.28
N ARG A 164 -1.03 -4.32 13.84
CA ARG A 164 -2.06 -4.12 12.81
C ARG A 164 -1.69 -4.80 11.47
N ARG A 165 -0.43 -4.66 11.06
CA ARG A 165 0.08 -5.34 9.86
C ARG A 165 0.00 -6.86 9.97
N LEU A 166 0.44 -7.44 11.10
CA LEU A 166 0.36 -8.87 11.36
C LEU A 166 -1.09 -9.37 11.36
N HIS A 167 -2.00 -8.59 11.94
CA HIS A 167 -3.42 -8.91 11.95
C HIS A 167 -3.98 -8.97 10.53
N LEU A 168 -3.68 -7.99 9.69
CA LEU A 168 -4.08 -7.99 8.28
C LEU A 168 -3.59 -9.26 7.54
N TYR A 169 -2.33 -9.66 7.75
CA TYR A 169 -1.79 -10.83 7.04
C TYR A 169 -2.42 -12.16 7.46
N ARG A 170 -2.97 -12.26 8.67
CA ARG A 170 -3.74 -13.44 9.10
C ARG A 170 -4.98 -13.67 8.23
N TYR A 171 -5.64 -12.61 7.76
CA TYR A 171 -6.77 -12.73 6.84
C TYR A 171 -6.39 -13.21 5.44
N PHE A 172 -5.13 -13.07 5.05
CA PHE A 172 -4.59 -13.71 3.85
C PHE A 172 -4.20 -15.18 4.09
N ALA A 173 -4.47 -15.73 5.28
CA ALA A 173 -3.99 -17.06 5.71
C ALA A 173 -2.46 -17.20 5.58
N ARG A 174 -1.71 -16.12 5.76
CA ARG A 174 -0.27 -16.08 5.62
C ARG A 174 0.43 -15.97 6.97
N THR A 175 1.32 -16.92 7.23
CA THR A 175 2.27 -16.89 8.35
C THR A 175 3.68 -16.51 7.88
N ASP A 176 3.91 -16.54 6.58
CA ASP A 176 5.19 -16.36 5.89
C ASP A 176 5.33 -14.98 5.21
N TYR A 177 4.64 -13.98 5.70
CA TYR A 177 4.47 -12.66 5.06
C TYR A 177 5.75 -11.87 4.78
N ASP A 178 6.83 -12.12 5.48
CA ASP A 178 8.14 -11.47 5.28
C ASP A 178 9.17 -12.43 4.63
N GLN A 179 8.73 -13.57 4.09
CA GLN A 179 9.61 -14.49 3.38
C GLN A 179 10.15 -13.87 2.09
N PRO A 180 11.48 -13.85 1.90
CA PRO A 180 12.09 -13.25 0.70
C PRO A 180 11.56 -13.80 -0.62
N ALA A 181 11.10 -15.06 -0.66
CA ALA A 181 10.57 -15.71 -1.84
C ALA A 181 9.34 -15.04 -2.46
N HIS A 182 8.63 -14.19 -1.71
CA HIS A 182 7.49 -13.41 -2.21
C HIS A 182 7.89 -12.09 -2.86
N TYR A 183 9.17 -11.74 -2.89
CA TYR A 183 9.62 -10.43 -3.30
C TYR A 183 10.77 -10.52 -4.31
N HIS A 184 10.81 -9.61 -5.25
CA HIS A 184 11.91 -9.46 -6.19
C HIS A 184 13.18 -8.96 -5.49
N LEU A 185 13.03 -8.04 -4.51
CA LEU A 185 14.13 -7.58 -3.65
C LEU A 185 13.62 -7.32 -2.23
N VAL A 186 14.50 -7.58 -1.26
CA VAL A 186 14.29 -7.25 0.15
C VAL A 186 15.37 -6.27 0.59
N PHE A 187 14.97 -5.08 1.05
CA PHE A 187 15.87 -4.03 1.51
C PHE A 187 15.96 -4.00 3.03
N ASN A 188 17.13 -4.26 3.58
CA ASN A 188 17.41 -3.97 4.97
C ASN A 188 17.83 -2.50 5.11
N MET A 189 16.89 -1.65 5.51
CA MET A 189 17.08 -0.19 5.55
C MET A 189 18.09 0.28 6.61
N ARG A 190 18.51 -0.58 7.51
CA ARG A 190 19.66 -0.29 8.36
C ARG A 190 20.99 -0.38 7.62
N LYS A 191 21.05 -1.14 6.54
CA LYS A 191 22.25 -1.43 5.77
C LYS A 191 22.29 -0.77 4.39
N VAL A 192 21.13 -0.46 3.85
CA VAL A 192 20.96 0.11 2.51
C VAL A 192 20.44 1.54 2.65
N SER A 193 21.03 2.49 1.92
CA SER A 193 20.54 3.86 1.89
C SER A 193 19.24 3.95 1.11
N MET A 194 18.42 4.96 1.41
CA MET A 194 17.18 5.20 0.66
C MET A 194 17.45 5.41 -0.83
N GLU A 195 18.49 6.17 -1.17
CA GLU A 195 18.87 6.42 -2.56
C GLU A 195 19.24 5.12 -3.30
N SER A 196 20.03 4.23 -2.68
CA SER A 196 20.36 2.93 -3.28
C SER A 196 19.11 2.04 -3.47
N ALA A 197 18.16 2.08 -2.54
CA ALA A 197 16.91 1.36 -2.68
C ALA A 197 16.07 1.92 -3.84
N VAL A 198 15.97 3.24 -3.98
CA VAL A 198 15.28 3.90 -5.10
C VAL A 198 15.91 3.51 -6.44
N GLN A 199 17.23 3.57 -6.54
CA GLN A 199 17.95 3.19 -7.77
C GLN A 199 17.67 1.74 -8.17
N ALA A 200 17.74 0.80 -7.21
CA ALA A 200 17.49 -0.61 -7.47
C ALA A 200 16.05 -0.88 -7.92
N VAL A 201 15.06 -0.23 -7.31
CA VAL A 201 13.67 -0.33 -7.72
C VAL A 201 13.46 0.22 -9.12
N CYS A 202 13.98 1.42 -9.41
CA CYS A 202 13.86 2.05 -10.71
C CYS A 202 14.54 1.24 -11.82
N GLN A 203 15.71 0.67 -11.53
CA GLN A 203 16.45 -0.17 -12.49
C GLN A 203 15.66 -1.45 -12.81
N LEU A 204 15.10 -2.10 -11.80
CA LEU A 204 14.39 -3.37 -12.00
C LEU A 204 13.00 -3.18 -12.63
N ALA A 205 12.23 -2.19 -12.18
CA ALA A 205 10.84 -2.01 -12.58
C ALA A 205 10.66 -0.95 -13.68
N GLY A 206 11.56 0.03 -13.80
CA GLY A 206 11.55 1.09 -14.81
C GLY A 206 12.35 0.74 -16.06
N GLY A 207 13.21 -0.26 -16.00
CA GLY A 207 14.04 -0.65 -17.13
C GLY A 207 13.22 -1.33 -18.23
N LYS A 208 12.95 -0.62 -19.33
CA LYS A 208 13.04 -1.30 -20.62
C LYS A 208 14.50 -1.76 -20.72
N ALA A 209 14.72 -3.07 -20.66
CA ALA A 209 15.98 -3.62 -21.10
C ALA A 209 16.22 -3.04 -22.49
N SER A 210 17.23 -2.18 -22.60
CA SER A 210 17.79 -1.82 -23.89
C SER A 210 18.41 -3.11 -24.44
N SER A 211 17.65 -3.80 -25.27
CA SER A 211 18.13 -4.89 -26.12
C SER A 211 18.83 -4.29 -27.32
#